data_2b6c44472d7f0b52cc2602e4794afac5
#
_entry.id   2b6c44472d7f0b52cc2602e4794afac5
#
_cell.length_a   1.000
_cell.length_b   1.000
_cell.length_c   1.000
_cell.angle_alpha   90.00
_cell.angle_beta   90.00
_cell.angle_gamma   90.00
#
_symmetry.space_group_name_H-M   'P 1'
#
loop_
_entity.id
_entity.type
_entity.pdbx_description
1 polymer ?
#
loop_
_entity_poly.entity_id
_entity_poly.type
_entity_poly.pdbx_seq_one_letter_code
_entity_poly.pdbx_strand_id
1 'polypeptide(L)'
;ISNLVQVAEANEQYGIVSPLHYSGDEVHLDESFETYWNRKTKSISDNVDEVPFVNAAAWLLSKKTIERVGYFEPLFQHYGEDRNYTDRMLFHQYKTVVVKNAKICHDRIITRNFKKDCTQAKFRILAEVLNPNNNLIISYLKGFKSVLGLPKYFLKFYSFSKVFTMFLMLLGYYTLLKIHFLTVIKARRSYT
;
A
#
# COMPACT_ATOMS: atom_id res chain seq x y z
N ILE A 1 -3.63 22.54 0.73
CA ILE A 1 -3.29 22.07 -0.64
C ILE A 1 -2.05 22.80 -1.15
N SER A 2 -1.95 24.13 -1.04
CA SER A 2 -0.82 24.93 -1.56
C SER A 2 0.55 24.40 -1.13
N ASN A 3 0.72 24.01 0.14
CA ASN A 3 1.98 23.45 0.66
C ASN A 3 2.35 22.13 -0.01
N LEU A 4 1.36 21.28 -0.35
CA LEU A 4 1.61 20.02 -1.06
C LEU A 4 2.06 20.27 -2.49
N VAL A 5 1.43 21.23 -3.17
CA VAL A 5 1.78 21.63 -4.55
C VAL A 5 3.21 22.19 -4.58
N GLN A 6 3.53 23.10 -3.67
CA GLN A 6 4.87 23.67 -3.57
C GLN A 6 5.96 22.61 -3.39
N VAL A 7 5.71 21.60 -2.54
CA VAL A 7 6.66 20.51 -2.32
C VAL A 7 6.76 19.60 -3.55
N ALA A 8 5.62 19.31 -4.22
CA ALA A 8 5.61 18.50 -5.43
C ALA A 8 6.38 19.17 -6.59
N GLU A 9 6.24 20.49 -6.72
CA GLU A 9 6.95 21.28 -7.75
C GLU A 9 8.44 21.46 -7.46
N ALA A 10 8.83 21.43 -6.18
CA ALA A 10 10.22 21.60 -5.77
C ALA A 10 11.11 20.40 -6.17
N ASN A 11 10.57 19.22 -6.37
CA ASN A 11 11.34 18.04 -6.77
C ASN A 11 10.48 17.03 -7.55
N GLU A 12 10.79 16.88 -8.82
CA GLU A 12 10.10 15.95 -9.73
C GLU A 12 10.18 14.47 -9.32
N GLN A 13 11.09 14.08 -8.42
CA GLN A 13 11.16 12.73 -7.88
C GLN A 13 10.09 12.45 -6.80
N TYR A 14 9.38 13.48 -6.31
CA TYR A 14 8.30 13.28 -5.35
C TYR A 14 7.04 12.84 -6.09
N GLY A 15 6.85 11.54 -6.19
CA GLY A 15 5.71 10.96 -6.90
C GLY A 15 4.43 10.94 -6.06
N ILE A 16 4.53 10.65 -4.76
CA ILE A 16 3.43 10.80 -3.79
C ILE A 16 3.81 11.89 -2.78
N VAL A 17 2.99 12.92 -2.68
CA VAL A 17 3.11 13.97 -1.67
C VAL A 17 1.87 13.91 -0.78
N SER A 18 2.05 13.51 0.48
CA SER A 18 0.98 13.28 1.44
C SER A 18 1.03 14.33 2.56
N PRO A 19 -0.12 14.83 3.04
CA PRO A 19 -0.18 15.59 4.28
C PRO A 19 0.00 14.68 5.50
N LEU A 20 0.06 15.25 6.69
CA LEU A 20 -0.18 14.53 7.95
C LEU A 20 -1.64 14.13 8.05
N HIS A 21 -1.90 12.88 8.42
CA HIS A 21 -3.25 12.37 8.63
C HIS A 21 -3.56 12.35 10.14
N TYR A 22 -4.54 13.13 10.53
CA TYR A 22 -5.07 13.17 11.90
C TYR A 22 -6.30 12.27 11.99
N SER A 23 -6.56 11.74 13.16
CA SER A 23 -7.81 11.04 13.49
C SER A 23 -8.99 12.02 13.58
N GLY A 24 -10.21 11.52 13.79
CA GLY A 24 -11.42 12.34 13.87
C GLY A 24 -11.44 13.39 14.97
N ASP A 25 -10.54 13.28 15.97
CA ASP A 25 -10.36 14.29 17.03
C ASP A 25 -9.50 15.48 16.58
N GLU A 26 -8.87 15.42 15.42
CA GLU A 26 -7.96 16.43 14.83
C GLU A 26 -6.74 16.80 15.72
N VAL A 27 -6.51 16.04 16.78
CA VAL A 27 -5.42 16.25 17.74
C VAL A 27 -4.35 15.16 17.59
N HIS A 28 -4.78 13.89 17.53
CA HIS A 28 -3.90 12.75 17.38
C HIS A 28 -3.75 12.32 15.95
N LEU A 29 -2.60 11.79 15.58
CA LEU A 29 -2.41 11.20 14.26
C LEU A 29 -3.27 9.94 14.08
N ASP A 30 -3.72 9.68 12.85
CA ASP A 30 -4.30 8.37 12.51
C ASP A 30 -3.30 7.27 12.85
N GLU A 31 -3.71 6.26 13.63
CA GLU A 31 -2.84 5.20 14.16
C GLU A 31 -2.05 4.48 13.06
N SER A 32 -2.69 4.21 11.92
CA SER A 32 -2.03 3.55 10.79
C SER A 32 -1.02 4.48 10.13
N PHE A 33 -1.36 5.75 9.96
CA PHE A 33 -0.48 6.76 9.40
C PHE A 33 0.76 6.94 10.30
N GLU A 34 0.58 7.08 11.60
CA GLU A 34 1.67 7.22 12.56
C GLU A 34 2.63 6.03 12.48
N THR A 35 2.09 4.80 12.38
CA THR A 35 2.90 3.59 12.21
C THR A 35 3.78 3.64 10.95
N TYR A 36 3.30 4.20 9.85
CA TYR A 36 4.08 4.36 8.61
C TYR A 36 5.07 5.51 8.71
N TRP A 37 4.66 6.64 9.25
CA TRP A 37 5.51 7.82 9.40
C TRP A 37 6.69 7.57 10.35
N ASN A 38 6.48 6.82 11.42
CA ASN A 38 7.56 6.41 12.35
C ASN A 38 8.63 5.52 11.68
N ARG A 39 8.35 4.99 10.48
CA ARG A 39 9.31 4.26 9.64
C ARG A 39 9.97 5.14 8.59
N LYS A 40 9.93 6.45 8.76
CA LYS A 40 10.57 7.39 7.81
C LYS A 40 12.02 7.01 7.57
N THR A 41 12.42 7.07 6.30
CA THR A 41 13.77 6.73 5.88
C THR A 41 14.72 7.92 6.02
N LYS A 42 14.20 9.14 5.83
CA LYS A 42 14.99 10.35 5.84
C LYS A 42 14.14 11.58 6.17
N SER A 43 14.64 12.46 7.04
CA SER A 43 14.15 13.83 7.15
C SER A 43 14.86 14.66 6.07
N ILE A 44 14.10 15.21 5.11
CA ILE A 44 14.64 15.97 3.99
C ILE A 44 14.81 17.42 4.40
N SER A 45 13.82 17.97 5.13
CA SER A 45 13.81 19.31 5.70
C SER A 45 12.95 19.34 6.97
N ASP A 46 12.86 20.49 7.62
CA ASP A 46 11.98 20.67 8.78
C ASP A 46 10.52 20.32 8.47
N ASN A 47 10.10 20.49 7.22
CA ASN A 47 8.72 20.28 6.78
C ASN A 47 8.48 19.01 5.95
N VAL A 48 9.51 18.29 5.52
CA VAL A 48 9.37 17.16 4.58
C VAL A 48 10.15 15.95 5.05
N ASP A 49 9.45 14.83 5.25
CA ASP A 49 10.03 13.54 5.55
C ASP A 49 9.80 12.55 4.39
N GLU A 50 10.84 11.82 3.99
CA GLU A 50 10.71 10.68 3.07
C GLU A 50 10.26 9.45 3.86
N VAL A 51 9.23 8.76 3.36
CA VAL A 51 8.66 7.57 3.98
C VAL A 51 8.59 6.41 3.00
N PRO A 52 8.71 5.14 3.45
CA PRO A 52 8.63 4.00 2.55
C PRO A 52 7.21 3.75 2.03
N PHE A 53 6.21 4.27 2.73
CA PHE A 53 4.80 4.07 2.40
C PHE A 53 3.92 5.00 3.24
N VAL A 54 2.80 5.41 2.68
CA VAL A 54 1.67 6.03 3.36
C VAL A 54 0.37 5.57 2.68
N ASN A 55 -0.69 5.37 3.44
CA ASN A 55 -2.00 4.98 2.88
C ASN A 55 -2.62 6.10 2.05
N ALA A 56 -3.40 5.75 1.04
CA ALA A 56 -4.00 6.68 0.07
C ALA A 56 -5.25 7.42 0.58
N ALA A 57 -5.26 7.84 1.86
CA ALA A 57 -6.35 8.69 2.35
C ALA A 57 -6.34 10.07 1.70
N ALA A 58 -5.16 10.62 1.47
CA ALA A 58 -4.98 11.84 0.68
C ALA A 58 -3.57 11.88 0.08
N TRP A 59 -3.50 11.79 -1.24
CA TRP A 59 -2.27 11.92 -2.00
C TRP A 59 -2.39 13.04 -3.02
N LEU A 60 -1.35 13.84 -3.15
CA LEU A 60 -1.13 14.65 -4.33
C LEU A 60 -0.18 13.88 -5.26
N LEU A 61 -0.63 13.64 -6.48
CA LEU A 61 0.17 13.06 -7.56
C LEU A 61 0.32 14.10 -8.66
N SER A 62 1.55 14.29 -9.16
CA SER A 62 1.75 15.16 -10.31
C SER A 62 1.24 14.47 -11.59
N LYS A 63 0.89 15.26 -12.61
CA LYS A 63 0.54 14.72 -13.93
C LYS A 63 1.66 13.84 -14.48
N LYS A 64 2.91 14.24 -14.32
CA LYS A 64 4.10 13.49 -14.75
C LYS A 64 4.20 12.13 -14.04
N THR A 65 3.89 12.08 -12.73
CA THR A 65 3.83 10.83 -11.99
C THR A 65 2.78 9.88 -12.56
N ILE A 66 1.57 10.41 -12.83
CA ILE A 66 0.48 9.61 -13.40
C ILE A 66 0.83 9.11 -14.80
N GLU A 67 1.42 9.95 -15.64
CA GLU A 67 1.86 9.59 -16.99
C GLU A 67 2.94 8.49 -16.98
N ARG A 68 3.85 8.51 -15.99
CA ARG A 68 4.94 7.54 -15.89
C ARG A 68 4.55 6.24 -15.20
N VAL A 69 3.81 6.33 -14.09
CA VAL A 69 3.44 5.18 -13.24
C VAL A 69 2.09 4.58 -13.66
N GLY A 70 1.23 5.36 -14.31
CA GLY A 70 -0.13 5.01 -14.67
C GLY A 70 -1.13 5.23 -13.53
N TYR A 71 -2.34 4.73 -13.72
CA TYR A 71 -3.43 4.76 -12.73
C TYR A 71 -3.35 3.56 -11.77
N PHE A 72 -4.24 3.50 -10.78
CA PHE A 72 -4.38 2.34 -9.90
C PHE A 72 -4.68 1.07 -10.70
N GLU A 73 -4.11 -0.05 -10.27
CA GLU A 73 -4.29 -1.35 -10.92
C GLU A 73 -5.72 -1.88 -10.71
N PRO A 74 -6.50 -2.14 -11.76
CA PRO A 74 -7.90 -2.57 -11.64
C PRO A 74 -8.11 -3.93 -10.97
N LEU A 75 -7.08 -4.77 -10.86
CA LEU A 75 -7.16 -6.04 -10.12
C LEU A 75 -7.38 -5.84 -8.62
N PHE A 76 -7.10 -4.64 -8.09
CA PHE A 76 -7.45 -4.25 -6.72
C PHE A 76 -8.81 -3.57 -6.72
N GLN A 77 -9.83 -4.24 -6.19
CA GLN A 77 -11.17 -3.67 -6.11
C GLN A 77 -11.32 -2.66 -4.96
N HIS A 78 -10.62 -2.90 -3.87
CA HIS A 78 -10.60 -2.06 -2.66
C HIS A 78 -9.60 -2.68 -1.68
N TYR A 79 -8.65 -1.99 -1.16
CA TYR A 79 -7.49 -2.42 -0.39
C TYR A 79 -6.31 -2.96 -1.21
N GLY A 80 -5.13 -2.48 -0.86
CA GLY A 80 -3.86 -2.91 -1.43
C GLY A 80 -3.46 -2.19 -2.72
N GLU A 81 -4.37 -1.40 -3.30
CA GLU A 81 -4.10 -0.53 -4.46
C GLU A 81 -3.04 0.52 -4.15
N ASP A 82 -3.08 1.08 -2.94
CA ASP A 82 -2.11 2.04 -2.42
C ASP A 82 -0.71 1.42 -2.30
N ARG A 83 -0.63 0.22 -1.78
CA ARG A 83 0.62 -0.52 -1.69
C ARG A 83 1.20 -0.84 -3.05
N ASN A 84 0.36 -1.36 -3.96
CA ASN A 84 0.79 -1.63 -5.33
C ASN A 84 1.26 -0.37 -6.05
N TYR A 85 0.53 0.75 -5.90
CA TYR A 85 0.92 2.02 -6.51
C TYR A 85 2.26 2.51 -5.99
N THR A 86 2.49 2.45 -4.67
CA THR A 86 3.77 2.80 -4.04
C THR A 86 4.91 1.91 -4.53
N ASP A 87 4.68 0.59 -4.67
CA ASP A 87 5.68 -0.34 -5.18
C ASP A 87 6.04 -0.03 -6.65
N ARG A 88 5.07 0.39 -7.47
CA ARG A 88 5.30 0.84 -8.86
C ARG A 88 6.06 2.16 -8.92
N MET A 89 5.72 3.10 -8.05
CA MET A 89 6.47 4.36 -7.91
C MET A 89 7.94 4.12 -7.56
N LEU A 90 8.20 3.22 -6.59
CA LEU A 90 9.55 2.84 -6.22
C LEU A 90 10.31 2.21 -7.39
N PHE A 91 9.64 1.39 -8.21
CA PHE A 91 10.20 0.81 -9.44
C PHE A 91 10.65 1.90 -10.43
N HIS A 92 9.88 2.98 -10.54
CA HIS A 92 10.22 4.15 -11.37
C HIS A 92 11.12 5.17 -10.66
N GLN A 93 11.71 4.81 -9.50
CA GLN A 93 12.61 5.66 -8.71
C GLN A 93 11.97 6.94 -8.16
N TYR A 94 10.65 6.96 -8.06
CA TYR A 94 9.94 8.03 -7.36
C TYR A 94 9.94 7.79 -5.84
N LYS A 95 9.75 8.87 -5.10
CA LYS A 95 9.72 8.92 -3.63
C LYS A 95 8.34 9.26 -3.12
N THR A 96 8.01 8.71 -1.96
CA THR A 96 6.85 9.11 -1.17
C THR A 96 7.33 10.04 -0.06
N VAL A 97 6.71 11.22 0.02
CA VAL A 97 7.03 12.21 1.05
C VAL A 97 5.80 12.66 1.83
N VAL A 98 6.03 13.00 3.10
CA VAL A 98 5.02 13.58 4.00
C VAL A 98 5.38 15.04 4.26
N VAL A 99 4.40 15.93 4.10
CA VAL A 99 4.52 17.39 4.29
C VAL A 99 3.91 17.73 5.64
N LYS A 100 4.75 18.10 6.63
CA LYS A 100 4.34 18.29 8.03
C LYS A 100 3.46 19.51 8.27
N ASN A 101 3.56 20.53 7.44
CA ASN A 101 2.74 21.75 7.51
C ASN A 101 1.44 21.66 6.67
N ALA A 102 1.10 20.48 6.18
CA ALA A 102 -0.17 20.17 5.55
C ALA A 102 -0.89 19.07 6.36
N LYS A 103 -2.17 19.26 6.64
CA LYS A 103 -2.94 18.35 7.50
C LYS A 103 -4.26 17.97 6.85
N ILE A 104 -4.71 16.75 7.11
CA ILE A 104 -6.09 16.30 6.84
C ILE A 104 -6.63 15.55 8.06
N CYS A 105 -7.94 15.61 8.24
CA CYS A 105 -8.64 14.72 9.16
C CYS A 105 -9.07 13.46 8.40
N HIS A 106 -8.64 12.29 8.88
CA HIS A 106 -9.03 10.99 8.35
C HIS A 106 -9.93 10.31 9.39
N ASP A 107 -11.16 10.81 9.49
CA ASP A 107 -12.16 10.29 10.43
C ASP A 107 -12.64 8.91 9.98
N ARG A 108 -12.09 7.87 10.59
CA ARG A 108 -12.48 6.49 10.35
C ARG A 108 -12.58 5.68 11.64
N ILE A 109 -13.61 4.87 11.73
CA ILE A 109 -13.74 3.89 12.79
C ILE A 109 -13.08 2.59 12.34
N ILE A 110 -11.99 2.20 13.01
CA ILE A 110 -11.30 0.93 12.76
C ILE A 110 -12.04 -0.17 13.51
N THR A 111 -12.91 -0.90 12.81
CA THR A 111 -13.57 -2.08 13.35
C THR A 111 -12.96 -3.36 12.78
N ARG A 112 -12.71 -4.33 13.65
CA ARG A 112 -12.25 -5.66 13.25
C ARG A 112 -13.42 -6.45 12.65
N ASN A 113 -13.26 -6.93 11.43
CA ASN A 113 -14.26 -7.74 10.74
C ASN A 113 -13.58 -8.87 9.96
N PHE A 114 -13.96 -10.12 10.22
CA PHE A 114 -13.32 -11.29 9.63
C PHE A 114 -13.37 -11.28 8.09
N LYS A 115 -14.52 -10.94 7.49
CA LYS A 115 -14.67 -10.88 6.02
C LYS A 115 -13.76 -9.80 5.42
N LYS A 116 -13.71 -8.63 6.04
CA LYS A 116 -12.83 -7.52 5.65
C LYS A 116 -11.35 -7.94 5.76
N ASP A 117 -10.96 -8.55 6.88
CA ASP A 117 -9.58 -8.99 7.11
C ASP A 117 -9.16 -10.07 6.10
N CYS A 118 -10.07 -11.00 5.75
CA CYS A 118 -9.84 -11.97 4.68
C CYS A 118 -9.62 -11.30 3.31
N THR A 119 -10.41 -10.27 3.00
CA THR A 119 -10.28 -9.52 1.74
C THR A 119 -8.95 -8.78 1.69
N GLN A 120 -8.58 -8.08 2.75
CA GLN A 120 -7.29 -7.40 2.86
C GLN A 120 -6.12 -8.37 2.75
N ALA A 121 -6.22 -9.56 3.36
CA ALA A 121 -5.20 -10.59 3.27
C ALA A 121 -5.00 -11.10 1.84
N LYS A 122 -6.09 -11.29 1.05
CA LYS A 122 -5.99 -11.62 -0.39
C LYS A 122 -5.25 -10.55 -1.16
N PHE A 123 -5.63 -9.30 -1.00
CA PHE A 123 -5.00 -8.20 -1.72
C PHE A 123 -3.54 -7.98 -1.31
N ARG A 124 -3.18 -8.29 -0.07
CA ARG A 124 -1.77 -8.31 0.32
C ARG A 124 -0.96 -9.36 -0.45
N ILE A 125 -1.51 -10.55 -0.66
CA ILE A 125 -0.86 -11.58 -1.50
C ILE A 125 -0.74 -11.09 -2.94
N LEU A 126 -1.80 -10.48 -3.50
CA LEU A 126 -1.78 -9.92 -4.84
C LEU A 126 -0.71 -8.84 -4.99
N ALA A 127 -0.58 -7.93 -4.01
CA ALA A 127 0.44 -6.89 -4.02
C ALA A 127 1.86 -7.48 -4.06
N GLU A 128 2.14 -8.54 -3.29
CA GLU A 128 3.44 -9.23 -3.34
C GLU A 128 3.69 -9.87 -4.72
N VAL A 129 2.69 -10.52 -5.30
CA VAL A 129 2.81 -11.18 -6.61
C VAL A 129 2.99 -10.16 -7.73
N LEU A 130 2.32 -9.01 -7.66
CA LEU A 130 2.40 -7.94 -8.66
C LEU A 130 3.57 -6.96 -8.45
N ASN A 131 4.33 -7.07 -7.37
CA ASN A 131 5.41 -6.11 -7.07
C ASN A 131 6.50 -6.11 -8.16
N PRO A 132 6.69 -5.00 -8.91
CA PRO A 132 7.65 -4.94 -10.00
C PRO A 132 9.12 -4.89 -9.53
N ASN A 133 9.37 -4.55 -8.27
CA ASN A 133 10.72 -4.45 -7.71
C ASN A 133 11.36 -5.83 -7.45
N ASN A 134 10.61 -6.91 -7.61
CA ASN A 134 11.11 -8.28 -7.51
C ASN A 134 10.96 -9.00 -8.84
N ASN A 135 11.83 -9.94 -9.15
CA ASN A 135 11.54 -10.85 -10.25
C ASN A 135 10.30 -11.72 -9.93
N LEU A 136 9.73 -12.34 -10.95
CA LEU A 136 8.46 -13.05 -10.84
C LEU A 136 8.52 -14.22 -9.83
N ILE A 137 9.63 -14.97 -9.81
CA ILE A 137 9.81 -16.10 -8.89
C ILE A 137 9.82 -15.60 -7.44
N ILE A 138 10.60 -14.57 -7.15
CA ILE A 138 10.65 -13.97 -5.80
C ILE A 138 9.28 -13.40 -5.40
N SER A 139 8.54 -12.77 -6.32
CA SER A 139 7.20 -12.27 -6.07
C SER A 139 6.24 -13.39 -5.65
N TYR A 140 6.24 -14.52 -6.36
CA TYR A 140 5.42 -15.67 -5.98
C TYR A 140 5.87 -16.30 -4.66
N LEU A 141 7.17 -16.40 -4.38
CA LEU A 141 7.68 -16.88 -3.10
C LEU A 141 7.24 -15.98 -1.93
N LYS A 142 7.29 -14.64 -2.11
CA LYS A 142 6.80 -13.68 -1.11
C LYS A 142 5.29 -13.78 -0.91
N GLY A 143 4.53 -13.95 -2.00
CA GLY A 143 3.09 -14.22 -1.95
C GLY A 143 2.79 -15.49 -1.15
N PHE A 144 3.51 -16.58 -1.40
CA PHE A 144 3.35 -17.83 -0.63
C PHE A 144 3.72 -17.66 0.85
N LYS A 145 4.80 -16.94 1.15
CA LYS A 145 5.16 -16.60 2.54
C LYS A 145 4.01 -15.84 3.23
N SER A 146 3.32 -14.97 2.52
CA SER A 146 2.14 -14.26 3.04
C SER A 146 0.96 -15.19 3.28
N VAL A 147 0.74 -16.22 2.45
CA VAL A 147 -0.29 -17.26 2.68
C VAL A 147 -0.08 -17.97 4.03
N LEU A 148 1.16 -18.20 4.43
CA LEU A 148 1.49 -18.85 5.71
C LEU A 148 1.50 -17.86 6.88
N GLY A 149 2.04 -16.67 6.65
CA GLY A 149 2.26 -15.67 7.71
C GLY A 149 1.01 -14.94 8.17
N LEU A 150 0.10 -14.62 7.27
CA LEU A 150 -1.12 -13.88 7.60
C LEU A 150 -2.05 -14.68 8.54
N PRO A 151 -2.37 -15.96 8.30
CA PRO A 151 -3.15 -16.75 9.26
C PRO A 151 -2.51 -16.79 10.64
N LYS A 152 -1.20 -17.01 10.73
CA LYS A 152 -0.47 -16.96 12.00
C LYS A 152 -0.66 -15.65 12.74
N TYR A 153 -0.60 -14.50 12.04
CA TYR A 153 -0.87 -13.19 12.63
C TYR A 153 -2.30 -13.09 13.15
N PHE A 154 -3.28 -13.60 12.40
CA PHE A 154 -4.70 -13.50 12.74
C PHE A 154 -5.14 -14.43 13.89
N LEU A 155 -4.31 -15.40 14.30
CA LEU A 155 -4.55 -16.17 15.54
C LEU A 155 -4.66 -15.28 16.79
N LYS A 156 -4.13 -14.05 16.76
CA LYS A 156 -4.27 -13.10 17.85
C LYS A 156 -5.70 -12.55 18.02
N PHE A 157 -6.53 -12.67 16.98
CA PHE A 157 -7.84 -12.01 16.91
C PHE A 157 -9.00 -12.96 16.67
N TYR A 158 -8.75 -14.14 16.13
CA TYR A 158 -9.77 -15.09 15.73
C TYR A 158 -9.48 -16.49 16.26
N SER A 159 -10.57 -17.29 16.42
CA SER A 159 -10.47 -18.70 16.76
C SER A 159 -9.70 -19.48 15.69
N PHE A 160 -9.10 -20.60 16.09
CA PHE A 160 -8.36 -21.50 15.19
C PHE A 160 -9.18 -21.91 13.96
N SER A 161 -10.47 -22.24 14.14
CA SER A 161 -11.37 -22.63 13.03
C SER A 161 -11.49 -21.51 11.99
N LYS A 162 -11.72 -20.25 12.41
CA LYS A 162 -11.78 -19.11 11.50
C LYS A 162 -10.43 -18.89 10.78
N VAL A 163 -9.33 -18.99 11.50
CA VAL A 163 -7.99 -18.82 10.92
C VAL A 163 -7.66 -19.95 9.94
N PHE A 164 -8.07 -21.18 10.22
CA PHE A 164 -7.92 -22.30 9.28
C PHE A 164 -8.76 -22.07 8.01
N THR A 165 -10.00 -21.60 8.14
CA THR A 165 -10.82 -21.19 6.99
C THR A 165 -10.13 -20.09 6.17
N MET A 166 -9.58 -19.07 6.82
CA MET A 166 -8.81 -18.04 6.15
C MET A 166 -7.60 -18.62 5.40
N PHE A 167 -6.86 -19.54 6.03
CA PHE A 167 -5.71 -20.19 5.39
C PHE A 167 -6.11 -20.91 4.10
N LEU A 168 -7.16 -21.74 4.15
CA LEU A 168 -7.65 -22.45 2.95
C LEU A 168 -8.08 -21.50 1.84
N MET A 169 -8.77 -20.41 2.21
CA MET A 169 -9.19 -19.38 1.27
C MET A 169 -7.99 -18.65 0.63
N LEU A 170 -6.97 -18.31 1.40
CA LEU A 170 -5.76 -17.66 0.90
C LEU A 170 -4.93 -18.59 0.01
N LEU A 171 -4.85 -19.89 0.36
CA LEU A 171 -4.19 -20.91 -0.45
C LEU A 171 -4.90 -21.09 -1.79
N GLY A 172 -6.23 -21.18 -1.77
CA GLY A 172 -7.05 -21.23 -3.00
C GLY A 172 -6.85 -20.01 -3.87
N TYR A 173 -6.89 -18.81 -3.28
CA TYR A 173 -6.63 -17.56 -4.02
C TYR A 173 -5.22 -17.53 -4.63
N TYR A 174 -4.20 -17.92 -3.88
CA TYR A 174 -2.83 -18.00 -4.39
C TYR A 174 -2.70 -18.99 -5.56
N THR A 175 -3.40 -20.12 -5.48
CA THR A 175 -3.47 -21.10 -6.59
C THR A 175 -4.14 -20.50 -7.82
N LEU A 176 -5.23 -19.73 -7.65
CA LEU A 176 -5.86 -19.00 -8.76
C LEU A 176 -4.91 -18.00 -9.42
N LEU A 177 -4.08 -17.28 -8.67
CA LEU A 177 -3.07 -16.39 -9.24
C LEU A 177 -2.03 -17.14 -10.10
N LYS A 178 -1.72 -18.40 -9.78
CA LYS A 178 -0.86 -19.25 -10.62
C LYS A 178 -1.60 -19.70 -11.89
N ILE A 179 -2.87 -20.07 -11.78
CA ILE A 179 -3.69 -20.46 -12.95
C ILE A 179 -3.84 -19.26 -13.90
N HIS A 180 -4.08 -18.07 -13.37
CA HIS A 180 -4.19 -16.83 -14.13
C HIS A 180 -2.83 -16.13 -14.35
N PHE A 181 -1.78 -16.91 -14.51
CA PHE A 181 -0.40 -16.43 -14.65
C PHE A 181 -0.22 -15.40 -15.78
N LEU A 182 -0.89 -15.59 -16.93
CA LEU A 182 -0.82 -14.64 -18.04
C LEU A 182 -1.41 -13.27 -17.68
N THR A 183 -2.47 -13.22 -16.87
CA THR A 183 -3.04 -11.97 -16.36
C THR A 183 -2.04 -11.26 -15.45
N VAL A 184 -1.37 -12.00 -14.56
CA VAL A 184 -0.32 -11.46 -13.69
C VAL A 184 0.84 -10.89 -14.53
N ILE A 185 1.30 -11.62 -15.55
CA ILE A 185 2.36 -11.12 -16.44
C ILE A 185 1.91 -9.86 -17.17
N LYS A 186 0.69 -9.84 -17.71
CA LYS A 186 0.14 -8.67 -18.44
C LYS A 186 0.11 -7.45 -17.51
N ALA A 187 -0.42 -7.59 -16.28
CA ALA A 187 -0.44 -6.51 -15.30
C ALA A 187 0.98 -6.01 -14.99
N ARG A 188 1.92 -6.92 -14.72
CA ARG A 188 3.31 -6.53 -14.42
C ARG A 188 4.00 -5.81 -15.58
N ARG A 189 3.73 -6.23 -16.83
CA ARG A 189 4.28 -5.55 -18.01
C ARG A 189 3.72 -4.14 -18.24
N SER A 190 2.50 -3.87 -17.79
CA SER A 190 1.93 -2.52 -17.86
C SER A 190 2.56 -1.54 -16.84
N TYR A 191 3.41 -2.02 -15.93
CA TYR A 191 4.11 -1.20 -14.93
C TYR A 191 5.50 -0.73 -15.40
N THR A 192 6.05 -1.33 -16.44
CA THR A 192 7.37 -1.04 -17.00
C THR A 192 7.28 -0.15 -18.25
#